data_1582f2a1fd31472cf78df4847fb6ac5a
#
_entry.id   1582f2a1fd31472cf78df4847fb6ac5a
#
_cell.length_a   1.000
_cell.length_b   1.000
_cell.length_c   1.000
_cell.angle_alpha   90.00
_cell.angle_beta   90.00
_cell.angle_gamma   90.00
#
_symmetry.space_group_name_H-M   'P 1'
#
loop_
_entity.id
_entity.type
_entity.pdbx_description
1 polymer ?
#
loop_
_entity_poly.entity_id
_entity_poly.type
_entity_poly.pdbx_seq_one_letter_code
_entity_poly.pdbx_strand_id
1 'polypeptide(L)'
;HWQDFLYEDLKELEENVFFPQFSNNGNPNLNLWLEQLHKLEKHINENTVVIAHSMGVILWLNYLNKYKKTRILNTILVAPPSNDFLKSNKTTNSFSNFILDKDLFHDSTNKSLLIASTNDEYCTEKEKKAFANILKTNYLELPADSGHINIDSGFGRWDDILKIALDN
;
A
#
# COMPACT_ATOMS: atom_id res chain seq x y z
N HIS A 1 -6.98 7.03 11.87
CA HIS A 1 -6.95 6.54 10.49
C HIS A 1 -7.59 5.15 10.41
N TRP A 2 -8.17 4.74 9.27
CA TRP A 2 -8.77 3.41 9.14
C TRP A 2 -7.79 2.28 9.45
N GLN A 3 -6.50 2.47 9.22
CA GLN A 3 -5.46 1.47 9.51
C GLN A 3 -5.34 1.17 11.00
N ASP A 4 -5.57 2.16 11.88
CA ASP A 4 -5.55 1.96 13.33
C ASP A 4 -6.71 1.06 13.76
N PHE A 5 -7.92 1.31 13.21
CA PHE A 5 -9.09 0.45 13.46
C PHE A 5 -8.90 -0.96 12.92
N LEU A 6 -8.38 -1.09 11.69
CA LEU A 6 -8.09 -2.40 11.10
C LEU A 6 -7.08 -3.19 11.95
N TYR A 7 -6.03 -2.52 12.47
CA TYR A 7 -5.05 -3.14 13.35
C TYR A 7 -5.71 -3.69 14.62
N GLU A 8 -6.57 -2.90 15.28
CA GLU A 8 -7.26 -3.34 16.50
C GLU A 8 -8.25 -4.48 16.21
N ASP A 9 -9.04 -4.38 15.14
CA ASP A 9 -10.00 -5.39 14.74
C ASP A 9 -9.32 -6.74 14.43
N LEU A 10 -8.20 -6.73 13.69
CA LEU A 10 -7.43 -7.94 13.40
C LEU A 10 -6.82 -8.55 14.68
N LYS A 11 -6.38 -7.72 15.62
CA LYS A 11 -5.89 -8.20 16.92
C LYS A 11 -6.99 -8.84 17.76
N GLU A 12 -8.20 -8.29 17.76
CA GLU A 12 -9.36 -8.87 18.43
C GLU A 12 -9.73 -10.24 17.85
N LEU A 13 -9.43 -10.47 16.55
CA LEU A 13 -9.58 -11.75 15.86
C LEU A 13 -8.38 -12.70 16.07
N GLU A 14 -7.45 -12.35 16.96
CA GLU A 14 -6.24 -13.12 17.27
C GLU A 14 -5.28 -13.28 16.06
N GLU A 15 -5.38 -12.40 15.06
CA GLU A 15 -4.45 -12.40 13.94
C GLU A 15 -3.06 -11.88 14.36
N ASN A 16 -2.01 -12.39 13.72
CA ASN A 16 -0.64 -11.93 13.96
C ASN A 16 -0.34 -10.69 13.11
N VAL A 17 -0.60 -9.50 13.66
CA VAL A 17 -0.57 -8.24 12.95
C VAL A 17 0.66 -7.40 13.28
N PHE A 18 1.29 -6.85 12.26
CA PHE A 18 2.36 -5.88 12.38
C PHE A 18 1.90 -4.56 11.74
N PHE A 19 1.91 -3.49 12.51
CA PHE A 19 1.61 -2.13 12.04
C PHE A 19 2.85 -1.24 12.26
N PRO A 20 3.83 -1.28 11.33
CA PRO A 20 5.09 -0.59 11.52
C PRO A 20 4.91 0.93 11.49
N GLN A 21 5.48 1.59 12.50
CA GLN A 21 5.56 3.05 12.55
C GLN A 21 6.92 3.48 11.98
N PHE A 22 6.88 4.17 10.84
CA PHE A 22 8.10 4.66 10.20
C PHE A 22 8.51 6.01 10.77
N SER A 23 9.82 6.22 10.91
CA SER A 23 10.36 7.46 11.48
C SER A 23 10.23 8.64 10.53
N ASN A 24 10.14 9.84 11.11
CA ASN A 24 10.17 11.11 10.40
C ASN A 24 9.07 11.26 9.33
N ASN A 25 7.83 10.96 9.68
CA ASN A 25 6.68 11.02 8.76
C ASN A 25 6.45 12.42 8.14
N GLY A 26 6.89 13.49 8.79
CA GLY A 26 6.82 14.86 8.25
C GLY A 26 7.86 15.16 7.15
N ASN A 27 8.92 14.35 7.07
CA ASN A 27 9.93 14.42 6.01
C ASN A 27 10.46 13.01 5.74
N PRO A 28 9.65 12.16 5.09
CA PRO A 28 9.94 10.75 4.92
C PRO A 28 11.13 10.52 3.98
N ASN A 29 11.93 9.50 4.29
CA ASN A 29 13.05 9.08 3.46
C ASN A 29 12.89 7.61 3.05
N LEU A 30 12.84 7.33 1.76
CA LEU A 30 12.61 5.99 1.23
C LEU A 30 13.65 4.97 1.73
N ASN A 31 14.93 5.31 1.70
CA ASN A 31 15.97 4.37 2.12
C ASN A 31 15.86 4.02 3.61
N LEU A 32 15.61 5.01 4.46
CA LEU A 32 15.41 4.79 5.89
C LEU A 32 14.19 3.90 6.15
N TRP A 33 13.07 4.16 5.47
CA TRP A 33 11.86 3.35 5.61
C TRP A 33 12.05 1.92 5.07
N LEU A 34 12.81 1.75 3.98
CA LEU A 34 13.18 0.42 3.47
C LEU A 34 13.99 -0.38 4.48
N GLU A 35 14.94 0.24 5.17
CA GLU A 35 15.73 -0.40 6.23
C GLU A 35 14.86 -0.78 7.43
N GLN A 36 13.92 0.09 7.80
CA GLN A 36 12.98 -0.19 8.89
C GLN A 36 12.03 -1.34 8.54
N LEU A 37 11.49 -1.36 7.31
CA LEU A 37 10.64 -2.46 6.84
C LEU A 37 11.43 -3.77 6.75
N HIS A 38 12.68 -3.73 6.31
CA HIS A 38 13.52 -4.92 6.20
C HIS A 38 13.78 -5.62 7.55
N LYS A 39 13.75 -4.90 8.67
CA LYS A 39 13.83 -5.52 10.00
C LYS A 39 12.66 -6.47 10.32
N LEU A 40 11.55 -6.32 9.59
CA LEU A 40 10.37 -7.19 9.72
C LEU A 40 10.42 -8.40 8.78
N GLU A 41 11.47 -8.54 7.96
CA GLU A 41 11.59 -9.61 6.95
C GLU A 41 11.31 -11.02 7.50
N LYS A 42 11.81 -11.31 8.69
CA LYS A 42 11.61 -12.61 9.36
C LYS A 42 10.15 -12.97 9.65
N HIS A 43 9.24 -11.99 9.59
CA HIS A 43 7.81 -12.17 9.78
C HIS A 43 7.05 -12.27 8.45
N ILE A 44 7.70 -12.04 7.31
CA ILE A 44 7.10 -12.12 5.98
C ILE A 44 7.27 -13.54 5.45
N ASN A 45 6.15 -14.22 5.22
CA ASN A 45 6.11 -15.60 4.73
C ASN A 45 4.92 -15.80 3.76
N GLU A 46 4.71 -17.02 3.31
CA GLU A 46 3.66 -17.40 2.33
C GLU A 46 2.22 -17.14 2.81
N ASN A 47 2.00 -16.98 4.12
CA ASN A 47 0.68 -16.67 4.71
C ASN A 47 0.49 -15.17 4.96
N THR A 48 1.48 -14.35 4.62
CA THR A 48 1.43 -12.90 4.87
C THR A 48 0.45 -12.22 3.92
N VAL A 49 -0.38 -11.33 4.47
CA VAL A 49 -1.15 -10.31 3.73
C VAL A 49 -0.50 -8.96 3.97
N VAL A 50 -0.13 -8.27 2.91
CA VAL A 50 0.38 -6.89 2.98
C VAL A 50 -0.72 -5.92 2.58
N ILE A 51 -1.02 -4.97 3.46
CA ILE A 51 -1.96 -3.86 3.20
C ILE A 51 -1.18 -2.56 3.28
N ALA A 52 -1.05 -1.90 2.15
CA ALA A 52 -0.27 -0.68 2.02
C ALA A 52 -1.13 0.49 1.55
N HIS A 53 -0.97 1.67 2.17
CA HIS A 53 -1.69 2.88 1.82
C HIS A 53 -0.74 3.99 1.39
N SER A 54 -1.12 4.72 0.35
CA SER A 54 -0.41 5.92 -0.08
C SER A 54 1.09 5.66 -0.34
N MET A 55 1.98 6.41 0.31
CA MET A 55 3.42 6.18 0.22
C MET A 55 3.87 4.79 0.70
N GLY A 56 3.08 4.12 1.54
CA GLY A 56 3.30 2.72 1.91
C GLY A 56 3.24 1.78 0.71
N VAL A 57 2.41 2.08 -0.31
CA VAL A 57 2.39 1.34 -1.58
C VAL A 57 3.73 1.45 -2.29
N ILE A 58 4.24 2.68 -2.43
CA ILE A 58 5.53 2.92 -3.09
C ILE A 58 6.68 2.29 -2.31
N LEU A 59 6.63 2.35 -0.98
CA LEU A 59 7.58 1.67 -0.11
C LEU A 59 7.59 0.16 -0.37
N TRP A 60 6.41 -0.48 -0.41
CA TRP A 60 6.30 -1.91 -0.64
C TRP A 60 6.86 -2.33 -1.99
N LEU A 61 6.52 -1.61 -3.08
CA LEU A 61 7.04 -1.89 -4.41
C LEU A 61 8.57 -1.74 -4.50
N ASN A 62 9.12 -0.70 -3.87
CA ASN A 62 10.59 -0.55 -3.78
C ASN A 62 11.23 -1.63 -2.91
N TYR A 63 10.53 -2.10 -1.88
CA TYR A 63 10.97 -3.19 -1.03
C TYR A 63 11.08 -4.50 -1.84
N LEU A 64 10.09 -4.82 -2.65
CA LEU A 64 10.14 -5.97 -3.56
C LEU A 64 11.29 -5.85 -4.57
N ASN A 65 11.49 -4.67 -5.17
CA ASN A 65 12.59 -4.43 -6.11
C ASN A 65 13.97 -4.60 -5.47
N LYS A 66 14.12 -4.21 -4.21
CA LYS A 66 15.41 -4.24 -3.51
C LYS A 66 15.72 -5.60 -2.88
N TYR A 67 14.70 -6.28 -2.38
CA TYR A 67 14.85 -7.52 -1.61
C TYR A 67 14.01 -8.62 -2.24
N LYS A 68 14.63 -9.64 -2.85
CA LYS A 68 13.91 -10.85 -3.32
C LYS A 68 13.22 -11.53 -2.15
N LYS A 69 11.92 -11.80 -2.27
CA LYS A 69 11.10 -12.28 -1.15
C LYS A 69 10.36 -13.57 -1.45
N THR A 70 9.98 -14.23 -0.37
CA THR A 70 8.99 -15.30 -0.41
C THR A 70 7.69 -14.75 -1.00
N ARG A 71 7.06 -15.54 -1.86
CA ARG A 71 5.75 -15.21 -2.41
C ARG A 71 4.73 -15.20 -1.29
N ILE A 72 4.07 -14.09 -1.08
CA ILE A 72 3.09 -13.88 -0.02
C ILE A 72 1.66 -14.24 -0.48
N LEU A 73 0.74 -14.36 0.47
CA LEU A 73 -0.65 -14.74 0.21
C LEU A 73 -1.40 -13.66 -0.59
N ASN A 74 -1.37 -12.41 -0.13
CA ASN A 74 -2.11 -11.33 -0.76
C ASN A 74 -1.42 -9.97 -0.61
N THR A 75 -1.59 -9.09 -1.61
CA THR A 75 -1.14 -7.70 -1.57
C THR A 75 -2.29 -6.76 -1.87
N ILE A 76 -2.67 -5.94 -0.91
CA ILE A 76 -3.74 -4.93 -1.02
C ILE A 76 -3.11 -3.54 -1.05
N LEU A 77 -3.22 -2.88 -2.19
CA LEU A 77 -2.64 -1.57 -2.46
C LEU A 77 -3.75 -0.52 -2.42
N VAL A 78 -3.68 0.45 -1.52
CA VAL A 78 -4.73 1.46 -1.31
C VAL A 78 -4.21 2.84 -1.65
N ALA A 79 -4.88 3.53 -2.56
CA ALA A 79 -4.63 4.92 -2.95
C ALA A 79 -3.14 5.24 -3.22
N PRO A 80 -2.46 4.59 -4.19
CA PRO A 80 -1.08 4.91 -4.52
C PRO A 80 -0.96 6.33 -5.05
N PRO A 81 0.01 7.14 -4.61
CA PRO A 81 0.27 8.44 -5.21
C PRO A 81 0.95 8.28 -6.57
N SER A 82 0.73 9.24 -7.47
CA SER A 82 1.40 9.27 -8.75
C SER A 82 2.88 9.68 -8.61
N ASN A 83 3.66 9.31 -9.62
CA ASN A 83 5.06 9.71 -9.69
C ASN A 83 5.21 11.24 -9.84
N ASP A 84 4.31 11.87 -10.55
CA ASP A 84 4.33 13.32 -10.76
C ASP A 84 3.99 14.07 -9.45
N PHE A 85 3.03 13.58 -8.68
CA PHE A 85 2.76 14.13 -7.35
C PHE A 85 4.00 14.01 -6.44
N LEU A 86 4.62 12.84 -6.37
CA LEU A 86 5.81 12.63 -5.53
C LEU A 86 6.99 13.53 -5.93
N LYS A 87 7.20 13.76 -7.24
CA LYS A 87 8.25 14.66 -7.75
C LYS A 87 7.99 16.13 -7.43
N SER A 88 6.74 16.56 -7.48
CA SER A 88 6.36 17.96 -7.24
C SER A 88 6.48 18.36 -5.78
N ASN A 89 6.46 17.42 -4.85
CA ASN A 89 6.50 17.65 -3.42
C ASN A 89 7.89 17.35 -2.84
N LYS A 90 8.56 18.39 -2.32
CA LYS A 90 9.93 18.29 -1.77
C LYS A 90 10.07 17.26 -0.64
N THR A 91 9.02 17.06 0.16
CA THR A 91 9.06 16.13 1.29
C THR A 91 8.93 14.67 0.87
N THR A 92 8.27 14.39 -0.25
CA THR A 92 8.01 13.02 -0.73
C THR A 92 8.87 12.61 -1.93
N ASN A 93 9.71 13.51 -2.45
CA ASN A 93 10.45 13.27 -3.69
C ASN A 93 11.45 12.10 -3.62
N SER A 94 11.89 11.69 -2.43
CA SER A 94 12.72 10.48 -2.27
C SER A 94 11.99 9.20 -2.71
N PHE A 95 10.66 9.21 -2.74
CA PHE A 95 9.80 8.11 -3.19
C PHE A 95 9.50 8.18 -4.70
N SER A 96 9.87 9.25 -5.37
CA SER A 96 9.66 9.40 -6.81
C SER A 96 10.57 8.47 -7.62
N ASN A 97 10.26 8.31 -8.92
CA ASN A 97 10.99 7.43 -9.84
C ASN A 97 10.96 5.95 -9.45
N PHE A 98 9.92 5.53 -8.75
CA PHE A 98 9.70 4.12 -8.48
C PHE A 98 9.43 3.33 -9.79
N ILE A 99 9.81 2.07 -9.79
CA ILE A 99 9.65 1.17 -10.92
C ILE A 99 8.48 0.24 -10.64
N LEU A 100 7.55 0.14 -11.60
CA LEU A 100 6.49 -0.86 -11.60
C LEU A 100 6.98 -2.08 -12.39
N ASP A 101 7.59 -3.03 -11.71
CA ASP A 101 8.00 -4.30 -12.29
C ASP A 101 6.88 -5.32 -12.12
N LYS A 102 6.16 -5.58 -13.23
CA LYS A 102 5.01 -6.49 -13.23
C LYS A 102 5.39 -7.93 -12.92
N ASP A 103 6.52 -8.39 -13.45
CA ASP A 103 6.93 -9.79 -13.33
C ASP A 103 7.38 -10.06 -11.90
N LEU A 104 8.19 -9.16 -11.33
CA LEU A 104 8.57 -9.21 -9.93
C LEU A 104 7.36 -9.12 -8.99
N PHE A 105 6.41 -8.22 -9.27
CA PHE A 105 5.20 -8.10 -8.47
C PHE A 105 4.37 -9.39 -8.50
N HIS A 106 4.15 -9.97 -9.68
CA HIS A 106 3.43 -11.24 -9.82
C HIS A 106 4.13 -12.40 -9.12
N ASP A 107 5.46 -12.45 -9.17
CA ASP A 107 6.25 -13.48 -8.50
C ASP A 107 6.23 -13.32 -6.98
N SER A 108 5.87 -12.14 -6.48
CA SER A 108 5.89 -11.82 -5.05
C SER A 108 4.56 -12.06 -4.32
N THR A 109 3.45 -12.27 -5.02
CA THR A 109 2.12 -12.41 -4.40
C THR A 109 1.22 -13.40 -5.14
N ASN A 110 0.36 -14.12 -4.41
CA ASN A 110 -0.62 -15.04 -5.01
C ASN A 110 -1.87 -14.29 -5.49
N LYS A 111 -2.32 -13.32 -4.68
CA LYS A 111 -3.46 -12.45 -4.99
C LYS A 111 -3.04 -10.99 -4.89
N SER A 112 -3.71 -10.11 -5.59
CA SER A 112 -3.50 -8.68 -5.43
C SER A 112 -4.75 -7.88 -5.75
N LEU A 113 -4.92 -6.77 -5.04
CA LEU A 113 -6.01 -5.82 -5.22
C LEU A 113 -5.49 -4.40 -5.11
N LEU A 114 -5.81 -3.55 -6.08
CA LEU A 114 -5.64 -2.11 -6.00
C LEU A 114 -6.99 -1.48 -5.69
N ILE A 115 -7.07 -0.70 -4.62
CA ILE A 115 -8.24 0.08 -4.23
C ILE A 115 -7.91 1.56 -4.41
N ALA A 116 -8.72 2.27 -5.18
CA ALA A 116 -8.55 3.70 -5.38
C ALA A 116 -9.91 4.39 -5.61
N SER A 117 -9.99 5.69 -5.35
CA SER A 117 -11.18 6.48 -5.62
C SER A 117 -11.07 7.24 -6.94
N THR A 118 -12.19 7.70 -7.50
CA THR A 118 -12.18 8.49 -8.74
C THR A 118 -11.63 9.91 -8.54
N ASN A 119 -11.73 10.46 -7.31
CA ASN A 119 -11.41 11.86 -6.99
C ASN A 119 -10.18 12.04 -6.09
N ASP A 120 -9.26 11.08 -6.07
CA ASP A 120 -7.98 11.20 -5.37
C ASP A 120 -7.12 12.31 -6.01
N GLU A 121 -6.76 13.34 -5.24
CA GLU A 121 -5.94 14.47 -5.70
C GLU A 121 -4.47 14.12 -5.94
N TYR A 122 -3.98 13.00 -5.39
CA TYR A 122 -2.57 12.60 -5.49
C TYR A 122 -2.29 11.63 -6.64
N CYS A 123 -3.36 11.17 -7.33
CA CYS A 123 -3.23 10.28 -8.47
C CYS A 123 -4.45 10.39 -9.37
N THR A 124 -4.25 10.76 -10.62
CA THR A 124 -5.36 10.85 -11.59
C THR A 124 -5.96 9.48 -11.90
N GLU A 125 -7.22 9.45 -12.34
CA GLU A 125 -7.90 8.21 -12.74
C GLU A 125 -7.10 7.43 -13.81
N LYS A 126 -6.53 8.15 -14.78
CA LYS A 126 -5.69 7.55 -15.83
C LYS A 126 -4.46 6.86 -15.26
N GLU A 127 -3.79 7.49 -14.28
CA GLU A 127 -2.60 6.95 -13.64
C GLU A 127 -2.94 5.73 -12.77
N LYS A 128 -4.05 5.77 -12.02
CA LYS A 128 -4.52 4.63 -11.22
C LYS A 128 -4.83 3.41 -12.08
N LYS A 129 -5.54 3.60 -13.19
CA LYS A 129 -5.82 2.53 -14.15
C LYS A 129 -4.56 2.00 -14.83
N ALA A 130 -3.62 2.89 -15.16
CA ALA A 130 -2.31 2.47 -15.68
C ALA A 130 -1.52 1.66 -14.64
N PHE A 131 -1.55 2.06 -13.38
CA PHE A 131 -0.93 1.36 -12.25
C PHE A 131 -1.49 -0.08 -12.14
N ALA A 132 -2.82 -0.22 -12.08
CA ALA A 132 -3.48 -1.53 -12.02
C ALA A 132 -3.14 -2.40 -13.25
N ASN A 133 -3.16 -1.82 -14.45
CA ASN A 133 -2.86 -2.53 -15.69
C ASN A 133 -1.40 -3.01 -15.78
N ILE A 134 -0.44 -2.16 -15.36
CA ILE A 134 0.98 -2.52 -15.35
C ILE A 134 1.22 -3.68 -14.37
N LEU A 135 0.68 -3.58 -13.15
CA LEU A 135 0.83 -4.64 -12.15
C LEU A 135 -0.09 -5.84 -12.42
N LYS A 136 -1.03 -5.76 -13.37
CA LYS A 136 -2.06 -6.77 -13.63
C LYS A 136 -2.81 -7.20 -12.36
N THR A 137 -3.10 -6.25 -11.49
CA THR A 137 -3.83 -6.47 -10.23
C THR A 137 -5.32 -6.27 -10.45
N ASN A 138 -6.16 -6.93 -9.65
CA ASN A 138 -7.57 -6.59 -9.57
C ASN A 138 -7.74 -5.13 -9.14
N TYR A 139 -8.80 -4.47 -9.63
CA TYR A 139 -9.04 -3.05 -9.37
C TYR A 139 -10.43 -2.84 -8.78
N LEU A 140 -10.48 -2.22 -7.60
CA LEU A 140 -11.70 -1.78 -6.94
C LEU A 140 -11.73 -0.24 -6.93
N GLU A 141 -12.68 0.33 -7.65
CA GLU A 141 -12.90 1.76 -7.69
C GLU A 141 -13.94 2.17 -6.64
N LEU A 142 -13.57 3.07 -5.74
CA LEU A 142 -14.47 3.66 -4.77
C LEU A 142 -15.14 4.93 -5.34
N PRO A 143 -16.33 5.33 -4.81
CA PRO A 143 -17.06 6.52 -5.25
C PRO A 143 -16.25 7.82 -5.18
N ALA A 144 -16.77 8.87 -5.85
CA ALA A 144 -16.14 10.18 -5.99
C ALA A 144 -16.09 11.02 -4.71
N ASP A 145 -16.57 10.53 -3.60
CA ASP A 145 -16.46 11.15 -2.27
C ASP A 145 -15.40 10.50 -1.38
N SER A 146 -14.69 9.50 -1.92
CA SER A 146 -13.69 8.72 -1.15
C SER A 146 -12.29 9.36 -1.09
N GLY A 147 -12.01 10.38 -1.91
CA GLY A 147 -10.76 11.14 -1.88
C GLY A 147 -9.50 10.25 -1.87
N HIS A 148 -8.54 10.59 -1.02
CA HIS A 148 -7.32 9.80 -0.82
C HIS A 148 -7.48 8.64 0.19
N ILE A 149 -8.72 8.25 0.48
CA ILE A 149 -9.04 7.15 1.41
C ILE A 149 -8.33 7.34 2.77
N ASN A 150 -8.36 8.56 3.28
CA ASN A 150 -7.75 8.98 4.55
C ASN A 150 -8.79 9.63 5.48
N ILE A 151 -8.34 10.13 6.64
CA ILE A 151 -9.22 10.82 7.60
C ILE A 151 -9.89 12.03 6.98
N ASP A 152 -9.16 12.83 6.20
CA ASP A 152 -9.69 14.05 5.57
C ASP A 152 -10.79 13.74 4.54
N SER A 153 -10.79 12.53 4.01
CA SER A 153 -11.82 11.97 3.11
C SER A 153 -12.92 11.21 3.88
N GLY A 154 -12.97 11.32 5.21
CA GLY A 154 -14.00 10.67 6.03
C GLY A 154 -13.73 9.19 6.37
N PHE A 155 -12.57 8.63 6.01
CA PHE A 155 -12.23 7.24 6.34
C PHE A 155 -11.70 7.11 7.78
N GLY A 156 -12.65 6.90 8.71
CA GLY A 156 -12.40 6.40 10.05
C GLY A 156 -12.43 4.87 10.06
N ARG A 157 -13.44 4.28 10.77
CA ARG A 157 -13.64 2.82 10.71
C ARG A 157 -14.14 2.43 9.31
N TRP A 158 -13.46 1.46 8.70
CA TRP A 158 -13.76 0.98 7.35
C TRP A 158 -13.93 -0.55 7.35
N ASP A 159 -15.16 -0.99 7.60
CA ASP A 159 -15.46 -2.41 7.80
C ASP A 159 -15.21 -3.27 6.54
N ASP A 160 -15.27 -2.67 5.33
CA ASP A 160 -15.02 -3.43 4.11
C ASP A 160 -13.55 -3.80 3.94
N ILE A 161 -12.61 -2.97 4.42
CA ILE A 161 -11.19 -3.34 4.35
C ILE A 161 -10.87 -4.53 5.26
N LEU A 162 -11.56 -4.66 6.39
CA LEU A 162 -11.43 -5.84 7.26
C LEU A 162 -11.89 -7.11 6.54
N LYS A 163 -13.06 -7.07 5.87
CA LYS A 163 -13.55 -8.19 5.07
C LYS A 163 -12.57 -8.55 3.96
N ILE A 164 -12.08 -7.55 3.22
CA ILE A 164 -11.10 -7.74 2.14
C ILE A 164 -9.79 -8.34 2.69
N ALA A 165 -9.35 -7.92 3.87
CA ALA A 165 -8.14 -8.43 4.51
C ALA A 165 -8.25 -9.90 4.92
N LEU A 166 -9.46 -10.35 5.26
CA LEU A 166 -9.76 -11.72 5.70
C LEU A 166 -10.17 -12.65 4.56
N ASP A 167 -10.54 -12.12 3.39
CA ASP A 167 -10.95 -12.90 2.21
C ASP A 167 -9.71 -13.41 1.44
N ASN A 168 -9.09 -14.44 2.00
CA ASN A 168 -7.84 -15.03 1.49
C ASN A 168 -8.01 -16.37 0.80
#